data_b2f87162694667a9cd6c278110e6d33c
#
_entry.id   b2f87162694667a9cd6c278110e6d33c
#
_cell.length_a   1.000
_cell.length_b   1.000
_cell.length_c   1.000
_cell.angle_alpha   90.00
_cell.angle_beta   90.00
_cell.angle_gamma   90.00
#
_symmetry.space_group_name_H-M   'P 1'
#
loop_
_entity.id
_entity.type
_entity.pdbx_description
1 polymer ?
#
loop_
_entity_poly.entity_id
_entity_poly.type
_entity_poly.pdbx_seq_one_letter_code
_entity_poly.pdbx_strand_id
1 'polypeptide(L)'
;MNNAPIYRIVFIAVLGGFLFGLNMAGISGAVNSIKELFSLTDNGIGLMVSALTAGCLVGALFTGSFADRFGRRRIFLAVALLFVISSAGCALSYNPSMLTLFRFLSGLAVGADSVIGPMYISEIAPAGKRGRLVSF
;
A
#
# COMPACT_ATOMS: atom_id res chain seq x y z
N MET A 1 21.86 -24.99 1.94
CA MET A 1 20.55 -24.36 1.62
C MET A 1 20.77 -22.88 1.37
N ASN A 2 20.53 -22.45 0.14
CA ASN A 2 20.66 -21.04 -0.22
C ASN A 2 19.51 -20.22 0.40
N ASN A 3 19.82 -19.43 1.41
CA ASN A 3 18.85 -18.52 2.05
C ASN A 3 18.62 -17.23 1.23
N ALA A 4 19.33 -17.06 0.11
CA ALA A 4 19.25 -15.87 -0.74
C ALA A 4 17.84 -15.51 -1.23
N PRO A 5 16.98 -16.45 -1.67
CA PRO A 5 15.63 -16.09 -2.09
C PRO A 5 14.75 -15.59 -0.94
N ILE A 6 14.93 -16.10 0.27
CA ILE A 6 14.18 -15.69 1.44
C ILE A 6 14.48 -14.24 1.82
N TYR A 7 15.74 -13.85 1.83
CA TYR A 7 16.15 -12.48 2.15
C TYR A 7 15.66 -11.47 1.10
N ARG A 8 15.63 -11.86 -0.18
CA ARG A 8 15.06 -11.02 -1.25
C ARG A 8 13.57 -10.75 -1.02
N ILE A 9 12.81 -11.77 -0.65
CA ILE A 9 11.38 -11.65 -0.42
C ILE A 9 11.09 -10.78 0.81
N VAL A 10 11.81 -11.01 1.90
CA VAL A 10 11.72 -10.18 3.11
C VAL A 10 12.08 -8.72 2.80
N PHE A 11 13.12 -8.50 2.02
CA PHE A 11 13.53 -7.16 1.60
C PHE A 11 12.43 -6.45 0.79
N ILE A 12 11.79 -7.14 -0.15
CA ILE A 12 10.67 -6.60 -0.95
C ILE A 12 9.48 -6.25 -0.05
N ALA A 13 9.14 -7.11 0.91
CA ALA A 13 8.05 -6.85 1.84
C ALA A 13 8.33 -5.66 2.77
N VAL A 14 9.58 -5.53 3.23
CA VAL A 14 10.01 -4.38 4.04
C VAL A 14 9.97 -3.08 3.21
N LEU A 15 10.32 -3.15 1.93
CA LEU A 15 10.19 -2.00 1.02
C LEU A 15 8.73 -1.55 0.89
N GLY A 16 7.77 -2.47 0.84
CA GLY A 16 6.34 -2.13 0.85
C GLY A 16 5.95 -1.32 2.08
N GLY A 17 6.35 -1.76 3.27
CA GLY A 17 6.13 -1.02 4.52
C GLY A 17 6.82 0.35 4.55
N PHE A 18 8.02 0.43 4.01
CA PHE A 18 8.76 1.70 3.89
C PHE A 18 8.05 2.69 2.95
N LEU A 19 7.59 2.21 1.80
CA LEU A 19 6.81 3.02 0.86
C LEU A 19 5.49 3.51 1.47
N PHE A 20 4.84 2.69 2.27
CA PHE A 20 3.66 3.10 3.03
C PHE A 20 3.98 4.24 4.01
N GLY A 21 5.05 4.10 4.79
CA GLY A 21 5.51 5.13 5.72
C GLY A 21 5.84 6.43 5.00
N LEU A 22 6.54 6.36 3.86
CA LEU A 22 6.83 7.52 3.02
C LEU A 22 5.56 8.19 2.49
N ASN A 23 4.58 7.40 2.07
CA ASN A 23 3.30 7.93 1.58
C ASN A 23 2.54 8.68 2.67
N MET A 24 2.52 8.14 3.89
CA MET A 24 1.91 8.80 5.05
C MET A 24 2.64 10.07 5.45
N ALA A 25 3.96 10.01 5.54
CA ALA A 25 4.80 11.16 5.89
C ALA A 25 4.71 12.27 4.83
N GLY A 26 4.72 11.89 3.55
CA GLY A 26 4.61 12.83 2.43
C GLY A 26 3.32 13.63 2.48
N ILE A 27 2.19 13.00 2.76
CA ILE A 27 0.91 13.70 2.90
C ILE A 27 0.89 14.58 4.14
N SER A 28 1.37 14.09 5.26
CA SER A 28 1.42 14.87 6.49
C SER A 28 2.21 16.18 6.30
N GLY A 29 3.33 16.11 5.57
CA GLY A 29 4.12 17.29 5.24
C GLY A 29 3.50 18.19 4.15
N ALA A 30 2.75 17.60 3.23
CA ALA A 30 2.16 18.31 2.09
C ALA A 30 0.75 18.85 2.33
N VAL A 31 0.08 18.50 3.43
CA VAL A 31 -1.31 18.89 3.71
C VAL A 31 -1.51 20.41 3.62
N ASN A 32 -0.62 21.18 4.21
CA ASN A 32 -0.73 22.64 4.19
C ASN A 32 -0.56 23.20 2.76
N SER A 33 0.42 22.69 2.02
CA SER A 33 0.65 23.10 0.63
C SER A 33 -0.51 22.73 -0.28
N ILE A 34 -1.10 21.56 -0.10
CA ILE A 34 -2.27 21.09 -0.85
C ILE A 34 -3.49 21.94 -0.51
N LYS A 35 -3.66 22.30 0.76
CA LYS A 35 -4.74 23.17 1.22
C LYS A 35 -4.68 24.55 0.55
N GLU A 36 -3.51 25.14 0.47
CA GLU A 36 -3.31 26.44 -0.20
C GLU A 36 -3.49 26.33 -1.71
N LEU A 37 -2.94 25.30 -2.34
CA LEU A 37 -2.91 25.16 -3.78
C LEU A 37 -4.30 24.90 -4.38
N PHE A 38 -5.14 24.12 -3.70
CA PHE A 38 -6.48 23.76 -4.14
C PHE A 38 -7.59 24.51 -3.40
N SER A 39 -7.25 25.41 -2.49
CA SER A 39 -8.22 26.15 -1.65
C SER A 39 -9.22 25.23 -0.96
N LEU A 40 -8.73 24.10 -0.44
CA LEU A 40 -9.55 23.09 0.21
C LEU A 40 -9.99 23.54 1.61
N THR A 41 -11.23 23.23 1.94
CA THR A 41 -11.74 23.33 3.30
C THR A 41 -11.21 22.19 4.15
N ASP A 42 -11.30 22.31 5.48
CA ASP A 42 -10.90 21.25 6.41
C ASP A 42 -11.65 19.94 6.15
N ASN A 43 -12.92 20.03 5.74
CA ASN A 43 -13.72 18.89 5.32
C ASN A 43 -13.16 18.22 4.05
N GLY A 44 -12.69 18.99 3.08
CA GLY A 44 -12.08 18.47 1.85
C GLY A 44 -10.79 17.70 2.13
N ILE A 45 -9.95 18.20 3.05
CA ILE A 45 -8.74 17.52 3.48
C ILE A 45 -9.09 16.24 4.25
N GLY A 46 -10.08 16.31 5.14
CA GLY A 46 -10.58 15.15 5.87
C GLY A 46 -11.05 14.03 4.93
N LEU A 47 -11.79 14.37 3.87
CA LEU A 47 -12.21 13.43 2.84
C LEU A 47 -11.02 12.81 2.10
N MET A 48 -10.04 13.59 1.75
CA MET A 48 -8.84 13.12 1.05
C MET A 48 -8.03 12.15 1.91
N VAL A 49 -7.86 12.43 3.19
CA VAL A 49 -7.16 11.54 4.13
C VAL A 49 -8.00 10.28 4.40
N SER A 50 -9.30 10.43 4.58
CA SER A 50 -10.22 9.31 4.79
C SER A 50 -10.32 8.37 3.59
N ALA A 51 -10.17 8.88 2.37
CA ALA A 51 -10.16 8.07 1.15
C ALA A 51 -9.05 7.01 1.18
N LEU A 52 -7.86 7.34 1.66
CA LEU A 52 -6.79 6.36 1.82
C LEU A 52 -7.18 5.26 2.80
N THR A 53 -7.72 5.62 3.95
CA THR A 53 -8.13 4.67 5.00
C THR A 53 -9.26 3.75 4.51
N ALA A 54 -10.24 4.30 3.81
CA ALA A 54 -11.32 3.54 3.20
C ALA A 54 -10.78 2.57 2.14
N GLY A 55 -9.85 3.02 1.31
CA GLY A 55 -9.14 2.18 0.35
C GLY A 55 -8.38 1.02 1.00
N CYS A 56 -7.68 1.29 2.11
CA CYS A 56 -6.98 0.25 2.88
C CYS A 56 -7.95 -0.82 3.40
N LEU A 57 -9.08 -0.40 3.93
CA LEU A 57 -10.10 -1.32 4.45
C LEU A 57 -10.64 -2.24 3.34
N VAL A 58 -11.03 -1.66 2.22
CA VAL A 58 -11.54 -2.40 1.06
C VAL A 58 -10.46 -3.33 0.50
N GLY A 59 -9.25 -2.83 0.33
CA GLY A 59 -8.11 -3.62 -0.16
C GLY A 59 -7.81 -4.82 0.72
N ALA A 60 -7.77 -4.63 2.03
CA ALA A 60 -7.52 -5.70 2.99
C ALA A 60 -8.63 -6.78 2.97
N LEU A 61 -9.89 -6.38 2.88
CA LEU A 61 -11.02 -7.32 2.87
C LEU A 61 -11.04 -8.21 1.63
N PHE A 62 -10.77 -7.67 0.46
CA PHE A 62 -10.88 -8.40 -0.81
C PHE A 62 -9.61 -9.15 -1.20
N THR A 63 -8.45 -8.73 -0.73
CA THR A 63 -7.17 -9.29 -1.17
C THR A 63 -7.01 -10.77 -0.80
N GLY A 64 -7.47 -11.19 0.37
CA GLY A 64 -7.42 -12.59 0.76
C GLY A 64 -8.12 -13.51 -0.23
N SER A 65 -9.35 -13.17 -0.61
CA SER A 65 -10.15 -13.93 -1.57
C SER A 65 -9.53 -13.94 -2.96
N PHE A 66 -9.02 -12.79 -3.42
CA PHE A 66 -8.35 -12.70 -4.72
C PHE A 66 -7.02 -13.45 -4.74
N ALA A 67 -6.26 -13.42 -3.66
CA ALA A 67 -5.00 -14.14 -3.53
C ALA A 67 -5.19 -15.67 -3.62
N ASP A 68 -6.24 -16.18 -3.00
CA ASP A 68 -6.59 -17.59 -3.06
C ASP A 68 -7.04 -18.01 -4.46
N ARG A 69 -7.71 -17.12 -5.20
CA ARG A 69 -8.26 -17.42 -6.52
C ARG A 69 -7.25 -17.30 -7.66
N PHE A 70 -6.43 -16.24 -7.65
CA PHE A 70 -5.50 -15.91 -8.75
C PHE A 70 -4.05 -16.29 -8.48
N GLY A 71 -3.72 -16.65 -7.25
CA GLY A 71 -2.37 -16.94 -6.83
C GLY A 71 -1.69 -15.71 -6.21
N ARG A 72 -0.98 -15.94 -5.12
CA ARG A 72 -0.40 -14.87 -4.27
C ARG A 72 0.65 -14.04 -4.97
N ARG A 73 1.50 -14.69 -5.79
CA ARG A 73 2.54 -13.99 -6.54
C ARG A 73 1.97 -13.00 -7.55
N ARG A 74 0.89 -13.39 -8.25
CA ARG A 74 0.25 -12.52 -9.25
C ARG A 74 -0.41 -11.32 -8.60
N ILE A 75 -1.10 -11.53 -7.50
CA ILE A 75 -1.74 -10.45 -6.73
C ILE A 75 -0.69 -9.51 -6.14
N PHE A 76 0.41 -10.03 -5.63
CA PHE A 76 1.51 -9.22 -5.11
C PHE A 76 2.10 -8.29 -6.19
N LEU A 77 2.31 -8.80 -7.39
CA LEU A 77 2.78 -7.99 -8.52
C LEU A 77 1.73 -6.95 -8.96
N ALA A 78 0.46 -7.32 -8.98
CA ALA A 78 -0.65 -6.40 -9.30
C ALA A 78 -0.76 -5.28 -8.28
N VAL A 79 -0.60 -5.57 -7.01
CA VAL A 79 -0.59 -4.58 -5.91
C VAL A 79 0.59 -3.62 -6.04
N ALA A 80 1.77 -4.11 -6.33
CA ALA A 80 2.95 -3.28 -6.56
C ALA A 80 2.76 -2.35 -7.74
N LEU A 81 2.21 -2.84 -8.85
CA LEU A 81 1.89 -2.04 -10.03
C LEU A 81 0.82 -0.98 -9.74
N LEU A 82 -0.23 -1.35 -9.03
CA LEU A 82 -1.28 -0.42 -8.61
C LEU A 82 -0.71 0.70 -7.72
N PHE A 83 0.20 0.36 -6.82
CA PHE A 83 0.87 1.33 -5.97
C PHE A 83 1.68 2.35 -6.76
N VAL A 84 2.44 1.90 -7.76
CA VAL A 84 3.23 2.77 -8.64
C VAL A 84 2.31 3.69 -9.46
N ILE A 85 1.25 3.15 -10.05
CA ILE A 85 0.30 3.92 -10.86
C ILE A 85 -0.42 4.96 -10.00
N SER A 86 -0.88 4.59 -8.82
CA SER A 86 -1.58 5.51 -7.93
C SER A 86 -0.67 6.61 -7.38
N SER A 87 0.58 6.29 -7.07
CA SER A 87 1.57 7.28 -6.63
C SER A 87 1.90 8.28 -7.72
N ALA A 88 2.10 7.80 -8.95
CA ALA A 88 2.30 8.66 -10.11
C ALA A 88 1.07 9.53 -10.39
N GLY A 89 -0.13 8.96 -10.27
CA GLY A 89 -1.39 9.69 -10.42
C GLY A 89 -1.55 10.79 -9.37
N CYS A 90 -1.18 10.54 -8.13
CA CYS A 90 -1.18 11.58 -7.08
C CYS A 90 -0.22 12.73 -7.41
N ALA A 91 0.96 12.41 -7.92
CA ALA A 91 1.95 13.43 -8.31
C ALA A 91 1.50 14.28 -9.51
N LEU A 92 0.74 13.70 -10.43
CA LEU A 92 0.24 14.34 -11.66
C LEU A 92 -1.18 14.88 -11.52
N SER A 93 -1.80 14.81 -10.34
CA SER A 93 -3.17 15.27 -10.15
C SER A 93 -3.26 16.81 -10.20
N TYR A 94 -4.21 17.30 -10.99
CA TYR A 94 -4.50 18.73 -11.15
C TYR A 94 -5.72 19.18 -10.34
N ASN A 95 -6.60 18.26 -9.97
CA ASN A 95 -7.86 18.52 -9.28
C ASN A 95 -7.90 17.81 -7.93
N PRO A 96 -8.57 18.40 -6.89
CA PRO A 96 -8.76 17.74 -5.61
C PRO A 96 -9.48 16.40 -5.72
N SER A 97 -10.50 16.31 -6.60
CA SER A 97 -11.24 15.07 -6.84
C SER A 97 -10.36 13.97 -7.42
N MET A 98 -9.50 14.31 -8.36
CA MET A 98 -8.53 13.38 -8.96
C MET A 98 -7.52 12.90 -7.93
N LEU A 99 -7.01 13.80 -7.09
CA LEU A 99 -6.10 13.47 -6.00
C LEU A 99 -6.77 12.51 -5.00
N THR A 100 -8.00 12.76 -4.62
CA THR A 100 -8.78 11.90 -3.72
C THR A 100 -8.96 10.49 -4.31
N LEU A 101 -9.26 10.39 -5.60
CA LEU A 101 -9.40 9.10 -6.29
C LEU A 101 -8.09 8.31 -6.27
N PHE A 102 -6.98 8.92 -6.61
CA PHE A 102 -5.67 8.27 -6.58
C PHE A 102 -5.23 7.92 -5.14
N ARG A 103 -5.63 8.71 -4.16
CA ARG A 103 -5.43 8.37 -2.75
C ARG A 103 -6.21 7.12 -2.35
N PHE A 104 -7.44 6.99 -2.80
CA PHE A 104 -8.22 5.77 -2.59
C PHE A 104 -7.55 4.54 -3.23
N LEU A 105 -7.07 4.67 -4.46
CA LEU A 105 -6.33 3.60 -5.14
C LEU A 105 -5.03 3.24 -4.41
N SER A 106 -4.30 4.22 -3.91
CA SER A 106 -3.12 3.98 -3.05
C SER A 106 -3.50 3.21 -1.79
N GLY A 107 -4.62 3.56 -1.19
CA GLY A 107 -5.17 2.86 -0.03
C GLY A 107 -5.48 1.40 -0.34
N LEU A 108 -6.11 1.11 -1.47
CA LEU A 108 -6.35 -0.26 -1.94
C LEU A 108 -5.05 -1.06 -2.03
N ALA A 109 -4.02 -0.49 -2.62
CA ALA A 109 -2.72 -1.12 -2.75
C ALA A 109 -2.06 -1.39 -1.39
N VAL A 110 -2.10 -0.41 -0.50
CA VAL A 110 -1.55 -0.52 0.86
C VAL A 110 -2.29 -1.57 1.69
N GLY A 111 -3.61 -1.56 1.66
CA GLY A 111 -4.43 -2.55 2.37
C GLY A 111 -4.20 -3.96 1.85
N ALA A 112 -4.08 -4.10 0.53
CA ALA A 112 -3.74 -5.38 -0.10
C ALA A 112 -2.34 -5.85 0.30
N ASP A 113 -1.35 -4.98 0.32
CA ASP A 113 0.02 -5.31 0.70
C ASP A 113 0.12 -5.76 2.17
N SER A 114 -0.62 -5.13 3.05
CA SER A 114 -0.66 -5.49 4.47
C SER A 114 -1.15 -6.91 4.74
N VAL A 115 -1.98 -7.45 3.85
CA VAL A 115 -2.47 -8.84 3.94
C VAL A 115 -1.55 -9.80 3.20
N ILE A 116 -1.17 -9.44 1.97
CA ILE A 116 -0.45 -10.37 1.08
C ILE A 116 1.03 -10.52 1.45
N GLY A 117 1.65 -9.46 1.96
CA GLY A 117 3.05 -9.48 2.37
C GLY A 117 3.34 -10.54 3.43
N PRO A 118 2.69 -10.50 4.61
CA PRO A 118 2.84 -11.54 5.64
C PRO A 118 2.43 -12.93 5.16
N MET A 119 1.36 -13.05 4.37
CA MET A 119 0.93 -14.34 3.80
C MET A 119 2.01 -14.95 2.92
N TYR A 120 2.58 -14.17 2.03
CA TYR A 120 3.62 -14.62 1.11
C TYR A 120 4.88 -15.04 1.86
N ILE A 121 5.29 -14.27 2.86
CA ILE A 121 6.44 -14.59 3.72
C ILE A 121 6.18 -15.90 4.49
N SER A 122 4.99 -16.07 5.05
CA SER A 122 4.66 -17.25 5.84
C SER A 122 4.66 -18.54 5.04
N GLU A 123 4.39 -18.47 3.73
CA GLU A 123 4.43 -19.64 2.86
C GLU A 123 5.82 -20.07 2.44
N ILE A 124 6.70 -19.12 2.22
CA ILE A 124 8.05 -19.36 1.71
C ILE A 124 9.03 -19.60 2.84
N ALA A 125 8.78 -19.02 4.02
CA ALA A 125 9.65 -19.16 5.17
C ALA A 125 9.66 -20.59 5.72
N PRO A 126 10.84 -21.16 6.06
CA PRO A 126 10.94 -22.43 6.77
C PRO A 126 10.18 -22.35 8.10
N ALA A 127 9.56 -23.46 8.49
CA ALA A 127 8.67 -23.55 9.67
C ALA A 127 9.26 -22.94 10.95
N GLY A 128 10.57 -23.10 11.18
CA GLY A 128 11.25 -22.57 12.37
C GLY A 128 11.54 -21.07 12.34
N LYS A 129 11.33 -20.38 11.21
CA LYS A 129 11.65 -18.94 11.07
C LYS A 129 10.44 -18.07 10.73
N ARG A 130 9.27 -18.68 10.55
CA ARG A 130 8.04 -17.96 10.14
C ARG A 130 7.66 -16.84 11.10
N GLY A 131 7.58 -17.13 12.39
CA GLY A 131 7.20 -16.14 13.38
C GLY A 131 8.16 -14.97 13.45
N ARG A 132 9.44 -15.23 13.35
CA ARG A 132 10.49 -14.19 13.38
C ARG A 132 10.51 -13.31 12.13
N LEU A 133 10.19 -13.87 10.96
CA LEU A 133 10.16 -13.12 9.70
C LEU A 133 8.90 -12.29 9.52
N VAL A 134 7.78 -12.72 10.08
CA VAL A 134 6.52 -11.99 10.04
C VAL A 134 6.46 -10.86 11.08
N SER A 135 7.20 -11.00 12.20
CA SER A 135 7.23 -9.98 13.25
C SER A 135 8.14 -8.78 12.94
N PHE A 136 8.91 -8.84 11.88
CA PHE A 136 9.68 -7.70 11.38
C PHE A 136 8.86 -6.92 10.37
#